data_051fdc5b0d8641572d05fc93c2a032e3
#
_entry.id   051fdc5b0d8641572d05fc93c2a032e3
#
_cell.length_a   1.000
_cell.length_b   1.000
_cell.length_c   1.000
_cell.angle_alpha   90.00
_cell.angle_beta   90.00
_cell.angle_gamma   90.00
#
_symmetry.space_group_name_H-M   'P 1'
#
loop_
_entity.id
_entity.type
_entity.pdbx_description
1 polymer ?
#
loop_
_entity_poly.entity_id
_entity_poly.type
_entity_poly.pdbx_seq_one_letter_code
_entity_poly.pdbx_strand_id
1 'polypeptide(L)'
;MTLAQAFENIVARAKGSKLENSLLASVKNETNYIKRKFNITPMECVILAVLLDDDTVMTRRDIANFLECSSLKVLALNDCFEHLRRRKMIYVSCQEYMSERRGWRLCKSVLNAVSNDASFKPCDPSTFTAYDVMREIRDCLDTTDNDSDYYDTMVADITNLLANTQHLEFSRLLASYPLTPAELVMFLIAAARLVFYRNSYISSPYYEDILDESGDTYNICKGINEGTSDLVKLGLMENATVDGMTEPDSFQITDRAIKTVLKDFNINPETRRAATPNNLILPEKLTPKELFYNDEEQRQVNRLMDLLSPKTFGEVQQRLKDSGMRTGFCVLLHGVPGSGKTELVNQLSIATGRPILVAQVSDLISKWVGDYEKHITELFEQYASLVAGSKVCPILLFNECDAILGRRNEQGGGDAAGKMYHSVQNILLEQMEKLNGIMICTSNMPGALDKAFERRFLFSIEFHKPQKEVKAKIWRAMMPEINKKTAQALAAQYDFSGGQIENVVRRQRVEHILYGKAITLDSLSRICKEEGYDKKTRGIGFCA
;
A
#
# COMPACT_ATOMS: atom_id res chain seq x y z
N MET A 1 27.22 -16.69 -29.90
CA MET A 1 27.07 -15.81 -28.75
C MET A 1 25.72 -15.12 -28.91
N THR A 2 24.84 -15.23 -27.93
CA THR A 2 23.57 -14.49 -27.87
C THR A 2 23.76 -13.18 -27.10
N LEU A 3 22.77 -12.23 -27.16
CA LEU A 3 22.81 -11.01 -26.36
C LEU A 3 22.88 -11.31 -24.86
N ALA A 4 22.08 -12.26 -24.38
CA ALA A 4 22.10 -12.67 -22.98
C ALA A 4 23.51 -13.15 -22.56
N GLN A 5 24.14 -14.04 -23.33
CA GLN A 5 25.51 -14.50 -23.07
C GLN A 5 26.53 -13.34 -23.10
N ALA A 6 26.36 -12.39 -24.05
CA ALA A 6 27.27 -11.24 -24.14
C ALA A 6 27.14 -10.34 -22.90
N PHE A 7 25.93 -10.05 -22.46
CA PHE A 7 25.68 -9.26 -21.25
C PHE A 7 26.18 -9.99 -20.00
N GLU A 8 25.92 -11.28 -19.84
CA GLU A 8 26.40 -12.11 -18.72
C GLU A 8 27.93 -12.08 -18.60
N ASN A 9 28.65 -12.22 -19.74
CA ASN A 9 30.09 -12.12 -19.78
C ASN A 9 30.60 -10.73 -19.36
N ILE A 10 29.89 -9.65 -19.74
CA ILE A 10 30.24 -8.30 -19.34
C ILE A 10 30.02 -8.13 -17.82
N VAL A 11 28.86 -8.58 -17.28
CA VAL A 11 28.55 -8.58 -15.85
C VAL A 11 29.67 -9.25 -15.04
N ALA A 12 30.06 -10.46 -15.42
CA ALA A 12 31.09 -11.23 -14.73
C ALA A 12 32.44 -10.50 -14.67
N ARG A 13 32.79 -9.71 -15.70
CA ARG A 13 34.05 -8.96 -15.77
C ARG A 13 33.93 -7.54 -15.20
N ALA A 14 32.75 -6.96 -15.20
CA ALA A 14 32.47 -5.64 -14.64
C ALA A 14 32.46 -5.65 -13.12
N LYS A 15 31.98 -6.73 -12.51
CA LYS A 15 31.94 -6.89 -11.05
C LYS A 15 33.34 -6.75 -10.45
N GLY A 16 33.50 -5.77 -9.56
CA GLY A 16 34.79 -5.49 -8.90
C GLY A 16 35.88 -4.92 -9.81
N SER A 17 35.55 -4.48 -11.04
CA SER A 17 36.53 -4.00 -12.05
C SER A 17 37.13 -2.63 -11.74
N LYS A 18 36.59 -1.90 -10.76
CA LYS A 18 36.97 -0.52 -10.38
C LYS A 18 36.93 0.49 -11.53
N LEU A 19 36.23 0.13 -12.64
CA LEU A 19 36.20 0.92 -13.89
C LEU A 19 37.62 1.24 -14.43
N GLU A 20 38.53 0.27 -14.35
CA GLU A 20 39.85 0.43 -14.94
C GLU A 20 39.81 0.31 -16.47
N ASN A 21 40.76 0.95 -17.15
CA ASN A 21 40.85 0.94 -18.62
C ASN A 21 40.98 -0.48 -19.21
N SER A 22 41.47 -1.43 -18.42
CA SER A 22 41.57 -2.85 -18.76
C SER A 22 40.21 -3.53 -19.00
N LEU A 23 39.13 -3.03 -18.33
CA LEU A 23 37.77 -3.59 -18.47
C LEU A 23 37.29 -3.59 -19.92
N LEU A 24 37.32 -2.42 -20.58
CA LEU A 24 36.83 -2.30 -21.95
C LEU A 24 37.62 -3.14 -22.96
N ALA A 25 38.92 -3.32 -22.72
CA ALA A 25 39.74 -4.21 -23.52
C ALA A 25 39.34 -5.68 -23.34
N SER A 26 39.00 -6.07 -22.11
CA SER A 26 38.64 -7.45 -21.75
C SER A 26 37.27 -7.89 -22.30
N VAL A 27 36.34 -6.94 -22.54
CA VAL A 27 34.97 -7.20 -23.04
C VAL A 27 34.75 -6.73 -24.48
N LYS A 28 35.82 -6.52 -25.23
CA LYS A 28 35.78 -5.94 -26.59
C LYS A 28 34.91 -6.76 -27.58
N ASN A 29 34.92 -8.07 -27.49
CA ASN A 29 34.16 -8.93 -28.39
C ASN A 29 32.67 -8.84 -28.11
N GLU A 30 32.30 -8.84 -26.83
CA GLU A 30 30.94 -8.75 -26.32
C GLU A 30 30.34 -7.37 -26.65
N THR A 31 31.08 -6.31 -26.34
CA THR A 31 30.64 -4.94 -26.66
C THR A 31 30.48 -4.69 -28.15
N ASN A 32 31.36 -5.26 -29.00
CA ASN A 32 31.20 -5.17 -30.45
C ASN A 32 29.96 -5.91 -30.93
N TYR A 33 29.61 -7.04 -30.34
CA TYR A 33 28.38 -7.78 -30.67
C TYR A 33 27.13 -6.98 -30.30
N ILE A 34 27.10 -6.45 -29.07
CA ILE A 34 25.99 -5.61 -28.58
C ILE A 34 25.88 -4.32 -29.39
N LYS A 35 26.99 -3.67 -29.69
CA LYS A 35 27.03 -2.45 -30.51
C LYS A 35 26.33 -2.61 -31.86
N ARG A 36 26.49 -3.76 -32.51
CA ARG A 36 25.84 -4.03 -33.81
C ARG A 36 24.32 -4.10 -33.70
N LYS A 37 23.79 -4.54 -32.55
CA LYS A 37 22.35 -4.71 -32.32
C LYS A 37 21.70 -3.51 -31.63
N PHE A 38 22.44 -2.80 -30.78
CA PHE A 38 21.91 -1.71 -29.96
C PHE A 38 22.40 -0.32 -30.43
N ASN A 39 23.46 -0.25 -31.23
CA ASN A 39 24.11 1.00 -31.67
C ASN A 39 24.48 1.93 -30.52
N ILE A 40 25.19 1.41 -29.51
CA ILE A 40 25.64 2.11 -28.31
C ILE A 40 27.15 1.98 -28.14
N THR A 41 27.73 2.82 -27.28
CA THR A 41 29.16 2.81 -26.97
C THR A 41 29.54 1.61 -26.09
N PRO A 42 30.83 1.21 -26.05
CA PRO A 42 31.28 0.11 -25.16
C PRO A 42 30.99 0.37 -23.67
N MET A 43 31.08 1.61 -23.20
CA MET A 43 30.76 1.96 -21.82
C MET A 43 29.27 1.83 -21.53
N GLU A 44 28.42 2.24 -22.45
CA GLU A 44 26.97 2.07 -22.36
C GLU A 44 26.56 0.59 -22.36
N CYS A 45 27.31 -0.28 -23.07
CA CYS A 45 27.11 -1.73 -22.95
C CYS A 45 27.38 -2.23 -21.53
N VAL A 46 28.41 -1.70 -20.86
CA VAL A 46 28.72 -2.04 -19.48
C VAL A 46 27.62 -1.55 -18.53
N ILE A 47 27.16 -0.31 -18.72
CA ILE A 47 26.05 0.24 -17.92
C ILE A 47 24.79 -0.61 -18.06
N LEU A 48 24.37 -0.94 -19.29
CA LEU A 48 23.22 -1.79 -19.52
C LEU A 48 23.40 -3.20 -18.94
N ALA A 49 24.63 -3.76 -18.99
CA ALA A 49 24.94 -5.04 -18.40
C ALA A 49 24.75 -5.03 -16.87
N VAL A 50 25.25 -3.99 -16.21
CA VAL A 50 25.11 -3.82 -14.76
C VAL A 50 23.63 -3.68 -14.37
N LEU A 51 22.85 -2.91 -15.14
CA LEU A 51 21.42 -2.74 -14.90
C LEU A 51 20.59 -4.01 -15.24
N LEU A 52 21.11 -4.93 -16.05
CA LEU A 52 20.49 -6.22 -16.36
C LEU A 52 20.71 -7.27 -15.28
N ASP A 53 21.74 -7.12 -14.46
CA ASP A 53 22.06 -8.05 -13.38
C ASP A 53 21.11 -7.93 -12.18
N ASP A 54 20.42 -6.81 -12.06
CA ASP A 54 19.46 -6.54 -10.97
C ASP A 54 18.11 -6.07 -11.56
N ASP A 55 17.03 -6.74 -11.19
CA ASP A 55 15.66 -6.38 -11.61
C ASP A 55 15.11 -5.13 -10.88
N THR A 56 15.87 -4.59 -9.92
CA THR A 56 15.48 -3.43 -9.12
C THR A 56 16.00 -2.12 -9.71
N VAL A 57 15.61 -1.00 -9.10
CA VAL A 57 16.16 0.31 -9.41
C VAL A 57 17.56 0.42 -8.82
N MET A 58 18.58 0.60 -9.66
CA MET A 58 19.96 0.75 -9.22
C MET A 58 20.34 2.23 -9.08
N THR A 59 20.71 2.63 -7.88
CA THR A 59 21.22 3.98 -7.59
C THR A 59 22.68 4.11 -8.04
N ARG A 60 23.18 5.36 -8.12
CA ARG A 60 24.61 5.62 -8.36
C ARG A 60 25.52 4.87 -7.37
N ARG A 61 25.08 4.75 -6.12
CA ARG A 61 25.81 4.04 -5.08
C ARG A 61 25.81 2.53 -5.29
N ASP A 62 24.72 1.97 -5.73
CA ASP A 62 24.61 0.53 -6.00
C ASP A 62 25.49 0.13 -7.17
N ILE A 63 25.48 0.93 -8.25
CA ILE A 63 26.38 0.75 -9.41
C ILE A 63 27.84 0.89 -8.97
N ALA A 64 28.18 1.89 -8.13
CA ALA A 64 29.51 2.07 -7.61
C ALA A 64 29.97 0.89 -6.73
N ASN A 65 29.08 0.36 -5.90
CA ASN A 65 29.34 -0.82 -5.08
C ASN A 65 29.53 -2.09 -5.95
N PHE A 66 28.70 -2.28 -6.96
CA PHE A 66 28.83 -3.40 -7.90
C PHE A 66 30.19 -3.40 -8.62
N LEU A 67 30.60 -2.22 -9.07
CA LEU A 67 31.86 -2.02 -9.77
C LEU A 67 33.08 -1.91 -8.83
N GLU A 68 32.87 -1.84 -7.51
CA GLU A 68 33.88 -1.55 -6.48
C GLU A 68 34.67 -0.26 -6.75
N CYS A 69 33.99 0.80 -7.17
CA CYS A 69 34.59 2.10 -7.47
C CYS A 69 33.97 3.24 -6.66
N SER A 70 34.53 4.44 -6.74
CA SER A 70 33.94 5.61 -6.12
C SER A 70 32.69 6.09 -6.88
N SER A 71 31.71 6.63 -6.16
CA SER A 71 30.50 7.22 -6.77
C SER A 71 30.85 8.38 -7.74
N LEU A 72 31.99 9.07 -7.55
CA LEU A 72 32.48 10.07 -8.47
C LEU A 72 32.84 9.50 -9.85
N LYS A 73 33.36 8.28 -9.92
CA LYS A 73 33.61 7.61 -11.21
C LYS A 73 32.32 7.29 -11.95
N VAL A 74 31.26 6.92 -11.24
CA VAL A 74 29.93 6.70 -11.84
C VAL A 74 29.31 8.03 -12.26
N LEU A 75 29.49 9.11 -11.48
CA LEU A 75 29.04 10.44 -11.86
C LEU A 75 29.67 10.91 -13.18
N ALA A 76 30.94 10.61 -13.43
CA ALA A 76 31.62 10.94 -14.69
C ALA A 76 31.02 10.21 -15.90
N LEU A 77 30.14 9.22 -15.72
CA LEU A 77 29.42 8.52 -16.78
C LEU A 77 28.04 9.14 -17.06
N ASN A 78 27.70 10.29 -16.48
CA ASN A 78 26.38 10.89 -16.62
C ASN A 78 25.96 11.06 -18.08
N ASP A 79 26.87 11.46 -18.98
CA ASP A 79 26.60 11.58 -20.42
C ASP A 79 26.15 10.23 -21.04
N CYS A 80 26.70 9.11 -20.58
CA CYS A 80 26.29 7.79 -21.04
C CYS A 80 24.87 7.45 -20.57
N PHE A 81 24.54 7.76 -19.31
CA PHE A 81 23.20 7.58 -18.79
C PHE A 81 22.19 8.45 -19.53
N GLU A 82 22.50 9.72 -19.77
CA GLU A 82 21.63 10.62 -20.51
C GLU A 82 21.45 10.19 -21.98
N HIS A 83 22.50 9.68 -22.62
CA HIS A 83 22.36 9.14 -23.97
C HIS A 83 21.48 7.88 -24.02
N LEU A 84 21.65 6.96 -23.06
CA LEU A 84 20.78 5.77 -22.93
C LEU A 84 19.33 6.15 -22.64
N ARG A 85 19.10 7.17 -21.79
CA ARG A 85 17.78 7.71 -21.47
C ARG A 85 17.10 8.30 -22.70
N ARG A 86 17.78 9.21 -23.42
CA ARG A 86 17.27 9.80 -24.67
C ARG A 86 16.92 8.75 -25.72
N ARG A 87 17.63 7.63 -25.73
CA ARG A 87 17.33 6.50 -26.59
C ARG A 87 16.23 5.58 -26.05
N LYS A 88 15.62 5.90 -24.92
CA LYS A 88 14.58 5.11 -24.27
C LYS A 88 15.01 3.66 -23.97
N MET A 89 16.26 3.47 -23.59
CA MET A 89 16.80 2.18 -23.15
C MET A 89 16.71 2.03 -21.63
N ILE A 90 16.90 3.14 -20.94
CA ILE A 90 16.74 3.24 -19.49
C ILE A 90 15.81 4.42 -19.17
N TYR A 91 15.20 4.38 -18.01
CA TYR A 91 14.50 5.50 -17.41
C TYR A 91 14.96 5.69 -15.97
N VAL A 92 14.88 6.94 -15.51
CA VAL A 92 15.14 7.26 -14.12
C VAL A 92 13.89 6.84 -13.33
N SER A 93 14.06 6.15 -12.21
CA SER A 93 12.99 5.79 -11.31
C SER A 93 13.44 6.12 -9.90
N CYS A 94 12.60 6.78 -9.15
CA CYS A 94 12.75 6.82 -7.72
C CYS A 94 12.25 5.46 -7.18
N GLN A 95 13.01 4.83 -6.30
CA GLN A 95 12.41 3.81 -5.45
C GLN A 95 11.32 4.53 -4.67
N GLU A 96 10.07 4.15 -4.87
CA GLU A 96 8.84 4.79 -4.38
C GLU A 96 8.85 5.15 -2.88
N TYR A 97 9.92 4.85 -2.16
CA TYR A 97 9.95 4.80 -0.70
C TYR A 97 11.22 5.32 -0.02
N MET A 98 12.13 5.92 -0.79
CA MET A 98 13.27 6.65 -0.22
C MET A 98 13.46 7.93 -1.06
N SER A 99 12.96 9.04 -0.56
CA SER A 99 12.97 10.38 -1.17
C SER A 99 14.36 10.95 -1.56
N GLU A 100 15.43 10.18 -1.46
CA GLU A 100 16.79 10.62 -1.79
C GLU A 100 17.56 9.67 -2.72
N ARG A 101 16.97 8.58 -3.23
CA ARG A 101 17.70 7.60 -4.04
C ARG A 101 17.14 7.47 -5.43
N ARG A 102 17.56 8.39 -6.31
CA ARG A 102 17.42 8.23 -7.75
C ARG A 102 18.21 7.03 -8.22
N GLY A 103 17.60 6.21 -9.05
CA GLY A 103 18.24 5.11 -9.73
C GLY A 103 17.78 4.98 -11.17
N TRP A 104 18.41 4.07 -11.87
CA TRP A 104 18.08 3.74 -13.25
C TRP A 104 17.46 2.36 -13.33
N ARG A 105 16.52 2.22 -14.24
CA ARG A 105 15.85 0.97 -14.56
C ARG A 105 15.81 0.78 -16.08
N LEU A 106 15.80 -0.49 -16.51
CA LEU A 106 15.74 -0.83 -17.93
C LEU A 106 14.32 -0.71 -18.50
N CYS A 107 14.20 -0.20 -19.72
CA CYS A 107 12.97 -0.25 -20.47
C CYS A 107 12.64 -1.69 -20.91
N LYS A 108 11.36 -2.05 -20.96
CA LYS A 108 10.89 -3.37 -21.40
C LYS A 108 11.37 -3.74 -22.82
N SER A 109 11.55 -2.75 -23.69
CA SER A 109 12.08 -2.94 -25.04
C SER A 109 13.51 -3.50 -25.05
N VAL A 110 14.34 -3.13 -24.06
CA VAL A 110 15.69 -3.69 -23.88
C VAL A 110 15.59 -5.14 -23.43
N LEU A 111 14.76 -5.45 -22.42
CA LEU A 111 14.55 -6.80 -21.93
C LEU A 111 14.04 -7.73 -23.03
N ASN A 112 13.07 -7.26 -23.84
CA ASN A 112 12.53 -8.01 -24.96
C ASN A 112 13.60 -8.26 -26.06
N ALA A 113 14.45 -7.27 -26.36
CA ALA A 113 15.51 -7.41 -27.32
C ALA A 113 16.56 -8.43 -26.86
N VAL A 114 16.92 -8.41 -25.57
CA VAL A 114 17.88 -9.35 -24.98
C VAL A 114 17.31 -10.76 -24.96
N SER A 115 16.06 -10.94 -24.51
CA SER A 115 15.41 -12.26 -24.42
C SER A 115 15.23 -12.93 -25.78
N ASN A 116 14.98 -12.14 -26.84
CA ASN A 116 14.74 -12.66 -28.19
C ASN A 116 15.99 -12.60 -29.09
N ASP A 117 17.14 -12.26 -28.54
CA ASP A 117 18.39 -12.03 -29.30
C ASP A 117 18.21 -11.12 -30.53
N ALA A 118 17.35 -10.12 -30.41
CA ALA A 118 16.94 -9.20 -31.49
C ALA A 118 17.69 -7.86 -31.42
N SER A 119 17.70 -7.12 -32.54
CA SER A 119 18.17 -5.72 -32.51
C SER A 119 17.21 -4.87 -31.70
N PHE A 120 17.77 -3.96 -30.90
CA PHE A 120 16.97 -3.00 -30.14
C PHE A 120 16.16 -2.11 -31.08
N LYS A 121 14.86 -2.04 -30.80
CA LYS A 121 13.94 -1.09 -31.42
C LYS A 121 13.27 -0.31 -30.31
N PRO A 122 13.40 1.02 -30.27
CA PRO A 122 12.61 1.83 -29.33
C PRO A 122 11.12 1.57 -29.57
N CYS A 123 10.33 1.65 -28.52
CA CYS A 123 8.88 1.59 -28.67
C CYS A 123 8.44 2.73 -29.60
N ASP A 124 7.67 2.39 -30.63
CA ASP A 124 7.13 3.37 -31.57
C ASP A 124 5.90 4.04 -30.95
N PRO A 125 5.95 5.34 -30.64
CA PRO A 125 4.81 6.04 -30.07
C PRO A 125 3.53 5.95 -30.90
N SER A 126 3.65 5.73 -32.22
CA SER A 126 2.49 5.56 -33.11
C SER A 126 1.65 4.31 -32.81
N THR A 127 2.21 3.36 -32.07
CA THR A 127 1.53 2.12 -31.67
C THR A 127 0.99 2.16 -30.23
N PHE A 128 1.19 3.26 -29.51
CA PHE A 128 0.78 3.38 -28.11
C PHE A 128 -0.73 3.43 -27.98
N THR A 129 -1.24 2.76 -26.96
CA THR A 129 -2.59 2.99 -26.45
C THR A 129 -2.61 4.17 -25.48
N ALA A 130 -3.79 4.70 -25.15
CA ALA A 130 -3.91 5.76 -24.15
C ALA A 130 -3.28 5.36 -22.79
N TYR A 131 -3.43 4.11 -22.40
CA TYR A 131 -2.80 3.57 -21.18
C TYR A 131 -1.26 3.54 -21.27
N ASP A 132 -0.69 3.27 -22.44
CA ASP A 132 0.76 3.30 -22.61
C ASP A 132 1.28 4.72 -22.50
N VAL A 133 0.60 5.70 -23.12
CA VAL A 133 0.93 7.13 -22.99
C VAL A 133 0.84 7.58 -21.53
N MET A 134 -0.23 7.24 -20.83
CA MET A 134 -0.39 7.62 -19.42
C MET A 134 0.67 6.96 -18.51
N ARG A 135 1.10 5.74 -18.84
CA ARG A 135 2.20 5.08 -18.12
C ARG A 135 3.52 5.79 -18.32
N GLU A 136 3.86 6.16 -19.55
CA GLU A 136 5.07 6.96 -19.85
C GLU A 136 5.02 8.32 -19.14
N ILE A 137 3.86 8.99 -19.14
CA ILE A 137 3.66 10.24 -18.39
C ILE A 137 3.89 10.03 -16.90
N ARG A 138 3.28 9.01 -16.30
CA ARG A 138 3.49 8.68 -14.89
C ARG A 138 4.97 8.44 -14.60
N ASP A 139 5.63 7.62 -15.43
CA ASP A 139 7.05 7.31 -15.26
C ASP A 139 7.94 8.57 -15.42
N CYS A 140 7.51 9.58 -16.17
CA CYS A 140 8.13 10.91 -16.20
C CYS A 140 7.86 11.71 -14.92
N LEU A 141 6.64 11.66 -14.38
CA LEU A 141 6.23 12.39 -13.17
C LEU A 141 6.86 11.80 -11.90
N ASP A 142 7.02 10.46 -11.83
CA ASP A 142 7.62 9.76 -10.69
C ASP A 142 9.15 10.01 -10.58
N THR A 143 9.76 10.69 -11.55
CA THR A 143 11.20 10.97 -11.57
C THR A 143 11.57 12.32 -10.97
N THR A 144 10.63 13.05 -10.36
CA THR A 144 10.88 14.40 -9.85
C THR A 144 11.87 14.43 -8.69
N ASP A 145 12.88 15.25 -8.85
CA ASP A 145 13.76 15.79 -7.81
C ASP A 145 13.70 17.32 -7.90
N ASN A 146 13.96 18.03 -6.82
CA ASN A 146 14.02 19.47 -6.69
C ASN A 146 15.16 20.11 -7.49
N ASP A 147 15.38 19.70 -8.75
CA ASP A 147 16.40 20.25 -9.64
C ASP A 147 15.69 20.93 -10.82
N SER A 148 15.84 22.24 -10.95
CA SER A 148 15.17 23.07 -11.96
C SER A 148 15.38 22.56 -13.38
N ASP A 149 16.59 22.10 -13.69
CA ASP A 149 16.93 21.56 -15.02
C ASP A 149 16.13 20.29 -15.36
N TYR A 150 15.62 19.59 -14.34
CA TYR A 150 14.84 18.38 -14.53
C TYR A 150 13.38 18.68 -14.88
N TYR A 151 12.77 19.69 -14.27
CA TYR A 151 11.39 20.08 -14.56
C TYR A 151 11.20 20.42 -16.04
N ASP A 152 12.09 21.26 -16.60
CA ASP A 152 12.03 21.63 -18.01
C ASP A 152 12.20 20.42 -18.94
N THR A 153 13.07 19.48 -18.57
CA THR A 153 13.27 18.24 -19.32
C THR A 153 12.03 17.34 -19.28
N MET A 154 11.41 17.20 -18.12
CA MET A 154 10.18 16.44 -17.94
C MET A 154 9.03 17.03 -18.76
N VAL A 155 8.84 18.34 -18.72
CA VAL A 155 7.84 19.05 -19.52
C VAL A 155 8.07 18.84 -21.02
N ALA A 156 9.33 18.94 -21.46
CA ALA A 156 9.71 18.72 -22.87
C ALA A 156 9.43 17.26 -23.29
N ASP A 157 9.77 16.28 -22.46
CA ASP A 157 9.53 14.85 -22.73
C ASP A 157 8.03 14.55 -22.82
N ILE A 158 7.21 15.08 -21.90
CA ILE A 158 5.74 14.95 -21.92
C ILE A 158 5.16 15.62 -23.17
N THR A 159 5.57 16.84 -23.49
CA THR A 159 5.09 17.56 -24.66
C THR A 159 5.44 16.82 -25.95
N ASN A 160 6.66 16.31 -26.08
CA ASN A 160 7.09 15.48 -27.20
C ASN A 160 6.29 14.18 -27.30
N LEU A 161 5.99 13.53 -26.18
CA LEU A 161 5.18 12.31 -26.15
C LEU A 161 3.77 12.59 -26.67
N LEU A 162 3.12 13.64 -26.17
CA LEU A 162 1.78 14.04 -26.65
C LEU A 162 1.80 14.42 -28.15
N ALA A 163 2.84 15.09 -28.63
CA ALA A 163 3.00 15.44 -30.04
C ALA A 163 3.16 14.19 -30.95
N ASN A 164 3.86 13.16 -30.47
CA ASN A 164 4.09 11.92 -31.23
C ASN A 164 2.94 10.92 -31.12
N THR A 165 1.92 11.17 -30.31
CA THR A 165 0.77 10.29 -30.09
C THR A 165 -0.57 10.93 -30.48
N GLN A 166 -0.56 11.84 -31.44
CA GLN A 166 -1.74 12.59 -31.91
C GLN A 166 -2.85 11.72 -32.54
N HIS A 167 -2.56 10.44 -32.82
CA HIS A 167 -3.57 9.46 -33.23
C HIS A 167 -4.58 9.14 -32.11
N LEU A 168 -4.19 9.40 -30.84
CA LEU A 168 -5.06 9.24 -29.67
C LEU A 168 -5.81 10.55 -29.40
N GLU A 169 -7.10 10.44 -29.09
CA GLU A 169 -7.94 11.60 -28.78
C GLU A 169 -7.46 12.31 -27.52
N PHE A 170 -7.04 11.55 -26.50
CA PHE A 170 -6.40 12.06 -25.28
C PHE A 170 -5.24 13.02 -25.57
N SER A 171 -4.27 12.59 -26.36
CA SER A 171 -3.07 13.39 -26.67
C SER A 171 -3.42 14.62 -27.53
N ARG A 172 -4.32 14.45 -28.49
CA ARG A 172 -4.77 15.54 -29.37
C ARG A 172 -5.51 16.63 -28.61
N LEU A 173 -6.41 16.26 -27.70
CA LEU A 173 -7.15 17.23 -26.89
C LEU A 173 -6.21 18.00 -25.96
N LEU A 174 -5.35 17.31 -25.23
CA LEU A 174 -4.39 17.98 -24.33
C LEU A 174 -3.45 18.94 -25.07
N ALA A 175 -2.93 18.54 -26.22
CA ALA A 175 -2.05 19.41 -27.02
C ALA A 175 -2.81 20.62 -27.62
N SER A 176 -4.14 20.59 -27.71
CA SER A 176 -4.96 21.69 -28.24
C SER A 176 -5.34 22.72 -27.18
N TYR A 177 -5.23 22.40 -25.91
CA TYR A 177 -5.60 23.32 -24.84
C TYR A 177 -4.49 24.33 -24.57
N PRO A 178 -4.83 25.62 -24.34
CA PRO A 178 -3.86 26.68 -24.04
C PRO A 178 -3.41 26.64 -22.58
N LEU A 179 -2.93 25.47 -22.10
CA LEU A 179 -2.45 25.29 -20.75
C LEU A 179 -0.99 25.73 -20.63
N THR A 180 -0.66 26.37 -19.53
CA THR A 180 0.74 26.54 -19.15
C THR A 180 1.40 25.19 -18.85
N PRO A 181 2.74 25.06 -18.94
CA PRO A 181 3.41 23.82 -18.60
C PRO A 181 3.05 23.30 -17.21
N ALA A 182 2.96 24.16 -16.22
CA ALA A 182 2.62 23.80 -14.84
C ALA A 182 1.15 23.35 -14.71
N GLU A 183 0.20 24.00 -15.38
CA GLU A 183 -1.20 23.56 -15.43
C GLU A 183 -1.34 22.20 -16.13
N LEU A 184 -0.60 21.96 -17.21
CA LEU A 184 -0.58 20.67 -17.88
C LEU A 184 -0.07 19.56 -16.96
N VAL A 185 1.06 19.81 -16.29
CA VAL A 185 1.65 18.85 -15.35
C VAL A 185 0.68 18.58 -14.18
N MET A 186 0.08 19.61 -13.60
CA MET A 186 -0.91 19.47 -12.53
C MET A 186 -2.10 18.61 -12.96
N PHE A 187 -2.65 18.84 -14.15
CA PHE A 187 -3.72 18.00 -14.70
C PHE A 187 -3.27 16.55 -14.91
N LEU A 188 -2.05 16.34 -15.43
CA LEU A 188 -1.52 15.00 -15.69
C LEU A 188 -1.23 14.21 -14.42
N ILE A 189 -0.77 14.86 -13.37
CA ILE A 189 -0.63 14.26 -12.03
C ILE A 189 -1.98 13.75 -11.56
N ALA A 190 -3.02 14.58 -11.61
CA ALA A 190 -4.38 14.20 -11.22
C ALA A 190 -4.92 13.06 -12.10
N ALA A 191 -4.68 13.13 -13.42
CA ALA A 191 -5.12 12.11 -14.37
C ALA A 191 -4.43 10.77 -14.12
N ALA A 192 -3.12 10.75 -13.92
CA ALA A 192 -2.36 9.53 -13.64
C ALA A 192 -2.84 8.88 -12.33
N ARG A 193 -3.03 9.67 -11.27
CA ARG A 193 -3.58 9.16 -10.00
C ARG A 193 -4.99 8.62 -10.14
N LEU A 194 -5.84 9.27 -10.89
CA LEU A 194 -7.19 8.78 -11.15
C LEU A 194 -7.19 7.48 -11.97
N VAL A 195 -6.35 7.39 -13.01
CA VAL A 195 -6.29 6.21 -13.89
C VAL A 195 -5.70 4.99 -13.17
N PHE A 196 -4.57 5.15 -12.48
CA PHE A 196 -3.84 4.01 -11.91
C PHE A 196 -4.25 3.68 -10.48
N TYR A 197 -4.54 4.69 -9.66
CA TYR A 197 -4.79 4.51 -8.24
C TYR A 197 -6.24 4.76 -7.84
N ARG A 198 -7.10 5.16 -8.80
CA ARG A 198 -8.51 5.49 -8.55
C ARG A 198 -8.69 6.61 -7.51
N ASN A 199 -7.66 7.41 -7.28
CA ASN A 199 -7.73 8.53 -6.37
C ASN A 199 -8.50 9.68 -7.02
N SER A 200 -9.53 10.19 -6.34
CA SER A 200 -10.46 11.16 -6.91
C SER A 200 -10.03 12.61 -6.72
N TYR A 201 -9.20 12.90 -5.75
CA TYR A 201 -8.70 14.24 -5.46
C TYR A 201 -7.25 14.21 -4.97
N ILE A 202 -6.57 15.34 -5.09
CA ILE A 202 -5.18 15.53 -4.68
C ILE A 202 -5.08 16.85 -3.91
N SER A 203 -4.38 16.83 -2.77
CA SER A 203 -4.14 18.00 -1.96
C SER A 203 -3.00 18.87 -2.51
N SER A 204 -3.03 20.17 -2.19
CA SER A 204 -2.04 21.15 -2.61
C SER A 204 -0.58 20.73 -2.32
N PRO A 205 -0.22 20.22 -1.12
CA PRO A 205 1.16 19.84 -0.82
C PRO A 205 1.75 18.80 -1.77
N TYR A 206 0.93 17.91 -2.30
CA TYR A 206 1.42 16.92 -3.26
C TYR A 206 1.87 17.50 -4.59
N TYR A 207 1.25 18.61 -5.01
CA TYR A 207 1.67 19.32 -6.22
C TYR A 207 2.93 20.15 -5.97
N GLU A 208 3.11 20.68 -4.76
CA GLU A 208 4.30 21.42 -4.35
C GLU A 208 5.57 20.57 -4.52
N ASP A 209 5.53 19.30 -4.13
CA ASP A 209 6.65 18.37 -4.28
C ASP A 209 7.13 18.21 -5.75
N ILE A 210 6.27 18.48 -6.74
CA ILE A 210 6.56 18.27 -8.17
C ILE A 210 6.78 19.60 -8.91
N LEU A 211 6.13 20.69 -8.49
CA LEU A 211 6.07 21.96 -9.20
C LEU A 211 6.84 23.09 -8.52
N ASP A 212 7.48 22.86 -7.38
CA ASP A 212 7.72 23.84 -6.32
C ASP A 212 8.80 24.90 -6.56
N GLU A 213 9.63 24.82 -7.59
CA GLU A 213 10.69 25.84 -7.73
C GLU A 213 10.21 27.17 -8.33
N SER A 214 9.00 27.23 -8.90
CA SER A 214 8.54 28.42 -9.64
C SER A 214 7.49 29.26 -8.91
N GLY A 215 6.98 28.82 -7.75
CA GLY A 215 5.82 29.43 -7.09
C GLY A 215 4.51 29.28 -7.90
N ASP A 216 4.55 28.49 -8.96
CA ASP A 216 3.42 28.30 -9.88
C ASP A 216 2.30 27.51 -9.22
N THR A 217 2.63 26.56 -8.33
CA THR A 217 1.63 25.76 -7.60
C THR A 217 0.67 26.66 -6.83
N TYR A 218 1.19 27.59 -6.04
CA TYR A 218 0.36 28.52 -5.29
C TYR A 218 -0.55 29.36 -6.20
N ASN A 219 -0.01 29.89 -7.30
CA ASN A 219 -0.77 30.70 -8.25
C ASN A 219 -1.87 29.89 -8.96
N ILE A 220 -1.58 28.65 -9.35
CA ILE A 220 -2.55 27.75 -9.98
C ILE A 220 -3.65 27.36 -9.00
N CYS A 221 -3.29 26.93 -7.78
CA CYS A 221 -4.24 26.58 -6.73
C CYS A 221 -5.17 27.75 -6.39
N LYS A 222 -4.60 28.96 -6.22
CA LYS A 222 -5.37 30.18 -6.05
C LYS A 222 -6.28 30.45 -7.25
N GLY A 223 -5.77 30.29 -8.47
CA GLY A 223 -6.54 30.47 -9.70
C GLY A 223 -7.70 29.45 -9.83
N ILE A 224 -7.53 28.23 -9.36
CA ILE A 224 -8.62 27.25 -9.33
C ILE A 224 -9.68 27.67 -8.29
N ASN A 225 -9.27 28.10 -7.10
CA ASN A 225 -10.17 28.58 -6.06
C ASN A 225 -10.98 29.80 -6.50
N GLU A 226 -10.36 30.73 -7.23
CA GLU A 226 -10.97 31.96 -7.74
C GLU A 226 -11.70 31.76 -9.10
N GLY A 227 -11.58 30.60 -9.73
CA GLY A 227 -12.14 30.31 -11.05
C GLY A 227 -11.40 31.00 -12.20
N THR A 228 -10.18 31.49 -11.99
CA THR A 228 -9.39 32.25 -12.97
C THR A 228 -8.42 31.41 -13.78
N SER A 229 -8.02 30.21 -13.27
CA SER A 229 -7.15 29.24 -13.97
C SER A 229 -7.80 28.72 -15.26
N ASP A 230 -7.01 28.47 -16.27
CA ASP A 230 -7.50 27.86 -17.53
C ASP A 230 -7.95 26.40 -17.32
N LEU A 231 -7.45 25.71 -16.31
CA LEU A 231 -7.96 24.40 -15.88
C LEU A 231 -9.46 24.44 -15.52
N VAL A 232 -9.90 25.49 -14.85
CA VAL A 232 -11.32 25.69 -14.48
C VAL A 232 -12.13 26.17 -15.67
N LYS A 233 -11.65 27.18 -16.42
CA LYS A 233 -12.34 27.73 -17.58
C LYS A 233 -12.61 26.67 -18.66
N LEU A 234 -11.66 25.75 -18.87
CA LEU A 234 -11.81 24.62 -19.78
C LEU A 234 -12.65 23.47 -19.20
N GLY A 235 -12.97 23.55 -17.91
CA GLY A 235 -13.72 22.50 -17.21
C GLY A 235 -12.91 21.21 -17.04
N LEU A 236 -11.61 21.32 -16.84
CA LEU A 236 -10.71 20.19 -16.65
C LEU A 236 -10.58 19.81 -15.17
N MET A 237 -10.42 20.80 -14.31
CA MET A 237 -10.28 20.63 -12.87
C MET A 237 -11.22 21.56 -12.09
N GLU A 238 -11.51 21.19 -10.88
CA GLU A 238 -12.32 21.92 -9.92
C GLU A 238 -11.84 21.62 -8.50
N ASN A 239 -12.26 22.43 -7.54
CA ASN A 239 -12.06 22.10 -6.14
C ASN A 239 -12.74 20.78 -5.78
N ALA A 240 -12.10 19.97 -4.98
CA ALA A 240 -12.71 18.76 -4.48
C ALA A 240 -13.90 19.11 -3.58
N THR A 241 -14.99 18.38 -3.74
CA THR A 241 -16.15 18.49 -2.85
C THR A 241 -16.20 17.26 -1.97
N VAL A 242 -15.92 17.46 -0.69
CA VAL A 242 -16.01 16.45 0.35
C VAL A 242 -17.23 16.80 1.22
N ASP A 243 -18.20 15.89 1.32
CA ASP A 243 -19.47 16.09 2.08
C ASP A 243 -20.32 17.30 1.71
N GLY A 244 -20.25 17.70 0.45
CA GLY A 244 -21.00 18.88 0.01
C GLY A 244 -20.33 20.21 0.37
N MET A 245 -19.16 20.18 0.99
CA MET A 245 -18.30 21.34 1.22
C MET A 245 -17.14 21.34 0.25
N THR A 246 -16.86 22.49 -0.32
CA THR A 246 -15.71 22.70 -1.20
C THR A 246 -14.45 22.83 -0.35
N GLU A 247 -13.45 21.99 -0.60
CA GLU A 247 -12.15 22.05 0.07
C GLU A 247 -11.17 22.90 -0.73
N PRO A 248 -10.70 24.06 -0.21
CA PRO A 248 -9.88 24.99 -0.97
C PRO A 248 -8.47 24.48 -1.30
N ASP A 249 -7.97 23.48 -0.56
CA ASP A 249 -6.63 22.92 -0.74
C ASP A 249 -6.61 21.53 -1.38
N SER A 250 -7.74 21.13 -1.94
CA SER A 250 -7.89 19.83 -2.61
C SER A 250 -8.57 19.99 -3.97
N PHE A 251 -7.99 19.36 -5.00
CA PHE A 251 -8.43 19.53 -6.38
C PHE A 251 -8.75 18.19 -7.02
N GLN A 252 -9.69 18.20 -7.93
CA GLN A 252 -10.16 17.01 -8.64
C GLN A 252 -10.40 17.29 -10.13
N ILE A 253 -10.33 16.22 -10.95
CA ILE A 253 -10.70 16.30 -12.36
C ILE A 253 -12.23 16.34 -12.46
N THR A 254 -12.79 17.17 -13.29
CA THR A 254 -14.25 17.29 -13.46
C THR A 254 -14.85 16.06 -14.14
N ASP A 255 -16.13 15.79 -13.89
CA ASP A 255 -16.87 14.74 -14.60
C ASP A 255 -16.89 14.96 -16.12
N ARG A 256 -16.87 16.23 -16.55
CA ARG A 256 -16.75 16.59 -17.96
C ARG A 256 -15.42 16.13 -18.55
N ALA A 257 -14.32 16.43 -17.88
CA ALA A 257 -12.98 16.04 -18.34
C ALA A 257 -12.81 14.50 -18.36
N ILE A 258 -13.39 13.78 -17.39
CA ILE A 258 -13.40 12.31 -17.41
C ILE A 258 -14.12 11.78 -18.66
N LYS A 259 -15.28 12.34 -18.99
CA LYS A 259 -16.09 11.90 -20.15
C LYS A 259 -15.51 12.32 -21.50
N THR A 260 -14.70 13.38 -21.54
CA THR A 260 -14.11 13.91 -22.78
C THR A 260 -12.64 13.53 -22.94
N VAL A 261 -11.78 14.05 -22.07
CA VAL A 261 -10.33 13.88 -22.18
C VAL A 261 -9.88 12.47 -21.77
N LEU A 262 -10.47 11.92 -20.70
CA LEU A 262 -10.12 10.61 -20.14
C LEU A 262 -11.05 9.47 -20.58
N LYS A 263 -11.85 9.65 -21.62
CA LYS A 263 -12.84 8.66 -22.05
C LYS A 263 -12.22 7.30 -22.43
N ASP A 264 -11.00 7.31 -23.00
CA ASP A 264 -10.30 6.11 -23.42
C ASP A 264 -9.84 5.22 -22.23
N PHE A 265 -9.90 5.75 -21.01
CA PHE A 265 -9.52 5.02 -19.79
C PHE A 265 -10.70 4.32 -19.09
N ASN A 266 -11.91 4.38 -19.66
CA ASN A 266 -13.13 3.73 -19.13
C ASN A 266 -13.34 4.02 -17.63
N ILE A 267 -13.12 5.27 -17.21
CA ILE A 267 -13.35 5.71 -15.83
C ILE A 267 -14.83 6.07 -15.71
N ASN A 268 -15.55 5.37 -14.83
CA ASN A 268 -16.92 5.76 -14.51
C ASN A 268 -16.92 6.90 -13.49
N PRO A 269 -17.45 8.09 -13.80
CA PRO A 269 -17.55 9.20 -12.84
C PRO A 269 -18.34 8.85 -11.56
N GLU A 270 -19.29 7.90 -11.64
CA GLU A 270 -20.05 7.45 -10.48
C GLU A 270 -19.19 6.60 -9.51
N THR A 271 -18.19 5.88 -10.01
CA THR A 271 -17.22 5.15 -9.17
C THR A 271 -16.24 6.09 -8.48
N ARG A 272 -16.13 7.35 -8.89
CA ARG A 272 -15.37 8.40 -8.24
C ARG A 272 -15.91 8.75 -6.86
N ARG A 273 -17.23 8.69 -6.66
CA ARG A 273 -17.89 8.85 -5.35
C ARG A 273 -17.72 7.60 -4.47
N ALA A 274 -17.22 6.50 -5.04
CA ALA A 274 -17.03 5.22 -4.40
C ALA A 274 -15.75 4.53 -4.92
N ALA A 275 -14.60 5.20 -4.92
CA ALA A 275 -13.34 4.49 -4.84
C ALA A 275 -13.29 3.85 -3.44
N THR A 276 -14.01 2.74 -3.29
CA THR A 276 -13.86 1.88 -2.13
C THR A 276 -12.39 1.48 -2.10
N PRO A 277 -11.62 1.87 -1.09
CA PRO A 277 -10.24 1.44 -0.96
C PRO A 277 -10.16 -0.08 -1.12
N ASN A 278 -9.11 -0.60 -1.73
CA ASN A 278 -8.92 -2.05 -1.90
C ASN A 278 -8.97 -2.81 -0.56
N ASN A 279 -8.73 -2.12 0.55
CA ASN A 279 -8.80 -2.59 1.93
C ASN A 279 -10.12 -2.26 2.65
N LEU A 280 -11.16 -1.80 1.94
CA LEU A 280 -12.50 -1.58 2.51
C LEU A 280 -13.35 -2.82 2.37
N ILE A 281 -13.78 -3.36 3.50
CA ILE A 281 -14.68 -4.50 3.58
C ILE A 281 -16.10 -3.98 3.82
N LEU A 282 -17.00 -4.28 2.89
CA LEU A 282 -18.41 -3.93 3.03
C LEU A 282 -19.16 -4.98 3.85
N PRO A 283 -20.14 -4.60 4.68
CA PRO A 283 -20.92 -5.54 5.50
C PRO A 283 -21.57 -6.68 4.70
N GLU A 284 -22.00 -6.41 3.48
CA GLU A 284 -22.66 -7.38 2.59
C GLU A 284 -21.72 -8.48 2.08
N LYS A 285 -20.40 -8.25 2.14
CA LYS A 285 -19.38 -9.24 1.77
C LYS A 285 -19.00 -10.17 2.90
N LEU A 286 -19.46 -9.87 4.11
CA LEU A 286 -19.15 -10.65 5.31
C LEU A 286 -20.19 -11.72 5.56
N THR A 287 -19.75 -12.86 6.08
CA THR A 287 -20.66 -13.96 6.45
C THR A 287 -21.05 -13.83 7.92
N PRO A 288 -22.35 -13.82 8.26
CA PRO A 288 -22.80 -13.85 9.64
C PRO A 288 -22.31 -15.11 10.37
N LYS A 289 -21.71 -14.92 11.54
CA LYS A 289 -21.28 -16.01 12.44
C LYS A 289 -21.75 -15.73 13.85
N GLU A 290 -22.20 -16.75 14.53
CA GLU A 290 -22.55 -16.65 15.94
C GLU A 290 -21.30 -16.80 16.80
N LEU A 291 -21.01 -15.82 17.63
CA LEU A 291 -19.85 -15.79 18.52
C LEU A 291 -20.30 -15.95 19.97
N PHE A 292 -19.51 -16.70 20.73
CA PHE A 292 -19.79 -16.97 22.13
C PHE A 292 -18.59 -16.55 22.98
N TYR A 293 -18.86 -15.76 23.99
CA TYR A 293 -17.88 -15.25 24.94
C TYR A 293 -18.23 -15.64 26.36
N ASN A 294 -17.26 -15.53 27.27
CA ASN A 294 -17.53 -15.65 28.70
C ASN A 294 -18.42 -14.47 29.17
N ASP A 295 -19.10 -14.60 30.26
CA ASP A 295 -20.17 -13.65 30.66
C ASP A 295 -19.70 -12.21 30.79
N GLU A 296 -18.48 -11.97 31.28
CA GLU A 296 -17.93 -10.60 31.39
C GLU A 296 -17.61 -10.01 30.04
N GLU A 297 -16.91 -10.77 29.19
CA GLU A 297 -16.59 -10.38 27.82
C GLU A 297 -17.87 -10.12 27.02
N GLN A 298 -18.89 -10.98 27.18
CA GLN A 298 -20.18 -10.83 26.50
C GLN A 298 -20.88 -9.52 26.89
N ARG A 299 -20.81 -9.14 28.17
CA ARG A 299 -21.38 -7.86 28.64
C ARG A 299 -20.67 -6.68 28.01
N GLN A 300 -19.33 -6.73 27.93
CA GLN A 300 -18.53 -5.66 27.32
C GLN A 300 -18.76 -5.58 25.81
N VAL A 301 -18.85 -6.71 25.13
CA VAL A 301 -19.18 -6.79 23.69
C VAL A 301 -20.56 -6.20 23.42
N ASN A 302 -21.57 -6.54 24.24
CA ASN A 302 -22.92 -6.00 24.09
C ASN A 302 -22.93 -4.47 24.26
N ARG A 303 -22.20 -3.94 25.25
CA ARG A 303 -22.05 -2.47 25.42
C ARG A 303 -21.41 -1.81 24.20
N LEU A 304 -20.39 -2.44 23.63
CA LEU A 304 -19.76 -1.94 22.41
C LEU A 304 -20.72 -1.96 21.22
N MET A 305 -21.51 -3.03 21.06
CA MET A 305 -22.54 -3.12 20.02
C MET A 305 -23.61 -2.04 20.17
N ASP A 306 -24.11 -1.82 21.39
CA ASP A 306 -25.10 -0.78 21.67
C ASP A 306 -24.55 0.62 21.36
N LEU A 307 -23.31 0.91 21.76
CA LEU A 307 -22.64 2.17 21.47
C LEU A 307 -22.46 2.41 19.97
N LEU A 308 -22.03 1.37 19.26
CA LEU A 308 -21.76 1.47 17.82
C LEU A 308 -23.04 1.37 16.97
N SER A 309 -24.22 1.16 17.56
CA SER A 309 -25.46 1.25 16.79
C SER A 309 -25.59 2.66 16.17
N PRO A 310 -26.03 2.79 14.91
CA PRO A 310 -26.00 4.09 14.20
C PRO A 310 -26.69 5.22 14.96
N LYS A 311 -27.82 4.91 15.61
CA LYS A 311 -28.58 5.90 16.40
C LYS A 311 -27.82 6.34 17.66
N THR A 312 -27.38 5.40 18.48
CA THR A 312 -26.70 5.71 19.76
C THR A 312 -25.37 6.41 19.50
N PHE A 313 -24.61 5.97 18.50
CA PHE A 313 -23.31 6.55 18.15
C PHE A 313 -23.44 8.05 17.83
N GLY A 314 -24.37 8.43 16.96
CA GLY A 314 -24.60 9.83 16.59
C GLY A 314 -25.01 10.70 17.79
N GLU A 315 -25.90 10.19 18.65
CA GLU A 315 -26.34 10.91 19.86
C GLU A 315 -25.17 11.11 20.85
N VAL A 316 -24.33 10.09 21.03
CA VAL A 316 -23.17 10.17 21.94
C VAL A 316 -22.11 11.11 21.37
N GLN A 317 -21.80 11.05 20.07
CA GLN A 317 -20.86 11.98 19.44
C GLN A 317 -21.32 13.45 19.61
N GLN A 318 -22.61 13.73 19.38
CA GLN A 318 -23.13 15.08 19.51
C GLN A 318 -22.99 15.60 20.95
N ARG A 319 -23.35 14.79 21.94
CA ARG A 319 -23.21 15.17 23.37
C ARG A 319 -21.77 15.38 23.79
N LEU A 320 -20.82 14.56 23.30
CA LEU A 320 -19.39 14.76 23.55
C LEU A 320 -18.90 16.07 22.93
N LYS A 321 -19.30 16.37 21.69
CA LYS A 321 -18.99 17.62 21.01
C LYS A 321 -19.52 18.82 21.77
N ASP A 322 -20.78 18.78 22.21
CA ASP A 322 -21.43 19.85 22.98
C ASP A 322 -20.75 20.10 24.34
N SER A 323 -20.09 19.06 24.87
CA SER A 323 -19.31 19.12 26.13
C SER A 323 -17.83 19.45 25.90
N GLY A 324 -17.40 19.75 24.67
CA GLY A 324 -16.00 20.03 24.33
C GLY A 324 -15.07 18.83 24.48
N MET A 325 -15.62 17.60 24.46
CA MET A 325 -14.84 16.37 24.56
C MET A 325 -14.51 15.81 23.17
N ARG A 326 -13.51 14.93 23.11
CA ARG A 326 -13.14 14.21 21.89
C ARG A 326 -14.30 13.33 21.41
N THR A 327 -14.55 13.33 20.09
CA THR A 327 -15.66 12.61 19.46
C THR A 327 -15.24 11.27 18.88
N GLY A 328 -13.93 10.98 18.81
CA GLY A 328 -13.39 9.72 18.32
C GLY A 328 -13.44 8.59 19.33
N PHE A 329 -13.71 7.39 18.86
CA PHE A 329 -13.81 6.18 19.67
C PHE A 329 -12.69 5.21 19.32
N CYS A 330 -11.68 5.12 20.18
CA CYS A 330 -10.62 4.13 20.08
C CYS A 330 -10.95 2.93 20.98
N VAL A 331 -10.96 1.73 20.41
CA VAL A 331 -11.28 0.46 21.09
C VAL A 331 -10.10 -0.49 20.94
N LEU A 332 -9.68 -1.13 22.02
CA LEU A 332 -8.68 -2.17 22.02
C LEU A 332 -9.34 -3.52 22.33
N LEU A 333 -9.15 -4.49 21.46
CA LEU A 333 -9.53 -5.89 21.64
C LEU A 333 -8.24 -6.71 21.80
N HIS A 334 -7.94 -7.17 23.01
CA HIS A 334 -6.69 -7.89 23.26
C HIS A 334 -6.93 -9.23 23.96
N GLY A 335 -5.93 -10.10 23.97
CA GLY A 335 -6.01 -11.39 24.65
C GLY A 335 -5.58 -12.57 23.79
N VAL A 336 -5.91 -13.78 24.21
CA VAL A 336 -5.38 -15.02 23.62
C VAL A 336 -5.68 -15.15 22.12
N PRO A 337 -4.73 -15.69 21.33
CA PRO A 337 -4.95 -15.92 19.91
C PRO A 337 -6.09 -16.92 19.68
N GLY A 338 -6.87 -16.69 18.62
CA GLY A 338 -8.04 -17.52 18.29
C GLY A 338 -9.26 -17.33 19.19
N SER A 339 -9.33 -16.22 19.96
CA SER A 339 -10.51 -15.88 20.79
C SER A 339 -11.63 -15.18 20.02
N GLY A 340 -11.45 -14.88 18.72
CA GLY A 340 -12.49 -14.28 17.89
C GLY A 340 -12.46 -12.74 17.81
N LYS A 341 -11.36 -12.06 18.20
CA LYS A 341 -11.23 -10.61 18.20
C LYS A 341 -11.53 -9.97 16.83
N THR A 342 -10.83 -10.40 15.78
CA THR A 342 -11.04 -9.90 14.42
C THR A 342 -12.43 -10.27 13.90
N GLU A 343 -12.91 -11.47 14.21
CA GLU A 343 -14.25 -11.89 13.81
C GLU A 343 -15.33 -11.05 14.50
N LEU A 344 -15.12 -10.60 15.75
CA LEU A 344 -16.02 -9.66 16.41
C LEU A 344 -16.18 -8.36 15.59
N VAL A 345 -15.10 -7.82 15.05
CA VAL A 345 -15.16 -6.59 14.23
C VAL A 345 -16.01 -6.84 12.97
N ASN A 346 -15.86 -8.03 12.34
CA ASN A 346 -16.70 -8.41 11.21
C ASN A 346 -18.18 -8.48 11.60
N GLN A 347 -18.50 -9.06 12.75
CA GLN A 347 -19.88 -9.16 13.22
C GLN A 347 -20.45 -7.81 13.67
N LEU A 348 -19.61 -6.91 14.23
CA LEU A 348 -19.98 -5.51 14.50
C LEU A 348 -20.32 -4.77 13.19
N SER A 349 -19.53 -4.97 12.14
CA SER A 349 -19.80 -4.41 10.81
C SER A 349 -21.17 -4.84 10.29
N ILE A 350 -21.46 -6.14 10.31
CA ILE A 350 -22.74 -6.70 9.85
C ILE A 350 -23.91 -6.14 10.69
N ALA A 351 -23.79 -6.14 12.01
CA ALA A 351 -24.86 -5.73 12.92
C ALA A 351 -25.16 -4.22 12.83
N THR A 352 -24.15 -3.40 12.54
CA THR A 352 -24.29 -1.93 12.53
C THR A 352 -24.35 -1.32 11.13
N GLY A 353 -24.13 -2.12 10.08
CA GLY A 353 -24.06 -1.66 8.70
C GLY A 353 -22.82 -0.79 8.40
N ARG A 354 -21.76 -0.88 9.22
CA ARG A 354 -20.54 -0.07 9.10
C ARG A 354 -19.51 -0.77 8.23
N PRO A 355 -19.01 -0.14 7.15
CA PRO A 355 -17.85 -0.66 6.42
C PRO A 355 -16.61 -0.71 7.32
N ILE A 356 -15.67 -1.62 7.02
CA ILE A 356 -14.39 -1.73 7.72
C ILE A 356 -13.26 -1.33 6.77
N LEU A 357 -12.51 -0.29 7.10
CA LEU A 357 -11.23 0.02 6.47
C LEU A 357 -10.13 -0.71 7.23
N VAL A 358 -9.45 -1.66 6.58
CA VAL A 358 -8.41 -2.48 7.22
C VAL A 358 -7.05 -1.83 7.02
N ALA A 359 -6.38 -1.47 8.11
CA ALA A 359 -4.99 -1.07 8.14
C ALA A 359 -4.11 -2.29 8.41
N GLN A 360 -3.31 -2.70 7.42
CA GLN A 360 -2.35 -3.78 7.61
C GLN A 360 -1.07 -3.22 8.22
N VAL A 361 -0.84 -3.54 9.49
CA VAL A 361 0.34 -3.09 10.25
C VAL A 361 1.65 -3.53 9.60
N SER A 362 1.68 -4.73 9.00
CA SER A 362 2.83 -5.22 8.23
C SER A 362 3.18 -4.30 7.06
N ASP A 363 2.19 -3.76 6.37
CA ASP A 363 2.39 -2.87 5.23
C ASP A 363 2.90 -1.50 5.66
N LEU A 364 2.54 -1.06 6.87
CA LEU A 364 3.03 0.18 7.48
C LEU A 364 4.50 0.08 7.95
N ILE A 365 5.00 -1.13 8.26
CA ILE A 365 6.34 -1.32 8.84
C ILE A 365 7.34 -1.89 7.82
N SER A 366 6.92 -2.80 6.93
CA SER A 366 7.84 -3.62 6.13
C SER A 366 8.20 -3.07 4.75
N LYS A 367 7.34 -2.24 4.17
CA LYS A 367 7.54 -1.72 2.80
C LYS A 367 8.31 -0.40 2.73
N TRP A 368 8.58 0.29 3.90
CA TRP A 368 8.80 1.72 3.86
C TRP A 368 9.81 2.21 4.91
N VAL A 369 11.08 1.97 4.69
CA VAL A 369 12.14 2.60 5.48
C VAL A 369 12.29 4.06 5.00
N GLY A 370 11.56 4.98 5.63
CA GLY A 370 11.65 6.43 5.39
C GLY A 370 10.32 7.20 5.36
N ASP A 371 9.22 6.62 4.83
CA ASP A 371 7.95 7.34 4.57
C ASP A 371 6.75 6.86 5.42
N TYR A 372 6.98 6.07 6.46
CA TYR A 372 5.92 5.54 7.33
C TYR A 372 5.07 6.66 7.99
N GLU A 373 5.66 7.83 8.24
CA GLU A 373 4.96 9.01 8.76
C GLU A 373 3.87 9.48 7.80
N LYS A 374 4.23 9.59 6.53
CA LYS A 374 3.33 9.99 5.46
C LYS A 374 2.20 8.97 5.26
N HIS A 375 2.51 7.68 5.28
CA HIS A 375 1.48 6.64 5.05
C HIS A 375 0.49 6.49 6.20
N ILE A 376 0.93 6.66 7.45
CA ILE A 376 -0.01 6.70 8.57
C ILE A 376 -0.92 7.92 8.44
N THR A 377 -0.37 9.06 8.10
CA THR A 377 -1.14 10.29 7.89
C THR A 377 -2.12 10.12 6.72
N GLU A 378 -1.67 9.62 5.58
CA GLU A 378 -2.53 9.32 4.42
C GLU A 378 -3.66 8.32 4.74
N LEU A 379 -3.38 7.28 5.55
CA LEU A 379 -4.39 6.32 5.99
C LEU A 379 -5.48 7.01 6.84
N PHE A 380 -5.09 7.89 7.75
CA PHE A 380 -6.05 8.61 8.59
C PHE A 380 -6.81 9.68 7.80
N GLU A 381 -6.20 10.35 6.83
CA GLU A 381 -6.86 11.26 5.89
C GLU A 381 -7.85 10.50 5.01
N GLN A 382 -7.45 9.34 4.47
CA GLN A 382 -8.34 8.46 3.72
C GLN A 382 -9.54 8.02 4.59
N TYR A 383 -9.29 7.67 5.85
CA TYR A 383 -10.36 7.31 6.78
C TYR A 383 -11.28 8.51 7.08
N ALA A 384 -10.71 9.69 7.32
CA ALA A 384 -11.48 10.91 7.56
C ALA A 384 -12.39 11.23 6.36
N SER A 385 -11.88 11.09 5.13
CA SER A 385 -12.66 11.25 3.90
C SER A 385 -13.79 10.22 3.79
N LEU A 386 -13.54 8.98 4.20
CA LEU A 386 -14.59 7.95 4.25
C LEU A 386 -15.65 8.24 5.32
N VAL A 387 -15.24 8.73 6.50
CA VAL A 387 -16.17 9.15 7.56
C VAL A 387 -17.07 10.25 7.04
N ALA A 388 -16.47 11.22 6.39
CA ALA A 388 -17.15 12.36 5.83
C ALA A 388 -18.11 11.94 4.69
N GLY A 389 -17.72 11.06 3.77
CA GLY A 389 -18.56 10.62 2.62
C GLY A 389 -19.57 9.52 2.92
N SER A 390 -19.65 9.01 4.15
CA SER A 390 -20.48 7.85 4.48
C SER A 390 -21.69 8.22 5.31
N LYS A 391 -22.88 7.68 4.95
CA LYS A 391 -24.10 7.82 5.79
C LYS A 391 -23.93 7.17 7.17
N VAL A 392 -23.09 6.15 7.27
CA VAL A 392 -22.80 5.43 8.50
C VAL A 392 -21.28 5.41 8.68
N CYS A 393 -20.78 5.99 9.77
CA CYS A 393 -19.36 6.08 10.06
C CYS A 393 -18.66 4.72 9.97
N PRO A 394 -17.65 4.53 9.11
CA PRO A 394 -16.91 3.29 8.96
C PRO A 394 -16.07 2.97 10.20
N ILE A 395 -15.58 1.74 10.28
CA ILE A 395 -14.63 1.28 11.30
C ILE A 395 -13.23 1.25 10.68
N LEU A 396 -12.25 1.93 11.28
CA LEU A 396 -10.83 1.78 10.97
C LEU A 396 -10.28 0.63 11.82
N LEU A 397 -9.92 -0.49 11.19
CA LEU A 397 -9.39 -1.67 11.85
C LEU A 397 -7.88 -1.77 11.73
N PHE A 398 -7.17 -1.65 12.84
CA PHE A 398 -5.76 -2.03 12.96
C PHE A 398 -5.67 -3.47 13.46
N ASN A 399 -5.42 -4.40 12.56
CA ASN A 399 -5.33 -5.82 12.92
C ASN A 399 -3.89 -6.17 13.31
N GLU A 400 -3.73 -6.95 14.41
CA GLU A 400 -2.43 -7.41 14.92
C GLU A 400 -1.43 -6.28 15.18
N CYS A 401 -1.87 -5.23 15.87
CA CYS A 401 -1.07 -4.04 16.12
C CYS A 401 0.01 -4.21 17.22
N ASP A 402 0.34 -5.45 17.59
CA ASP A 402 1.33 -5.77 18.62
C ASP A 402 2.68 -5.09 18.41
N ALA A 403 3.13 -5.05 17.15
CA ALA A 403 4.40 -4.46 16.78
C ALA A 403 4.44 -2.93 17.01
N ILE A 404 3.30 -2.23 16.85
CA ILE A 404 3.24 -0.77 16.98
C ILE A 404 2.89 -0.36 18.42
N LEU A 405 1.99 -1.07 19.09
CA LEU A 405 1.49 -0.69 20.42
C LEU A 405 2.38 -1.15 21.58
N GLY A 406 3.42 -1.95 21.30
CA GLY A 406 4.32 -2.51 22.31
C GLY A 406 5.12 -1.46 23.07
N ARG A 407 5.56 -1.81 24.29
CA ARG A 407 6.40 -0.93 25.13
C ARG A 407 7.68 -0.55 24.42
N ARG A 408 8.10 0.69 24.60
CA ARG A 408 9.38 1.22 24.12
C ARG A 408 10.50 0.47 24.80
N ASN A 409 11.32 -0.26 24.02
CA ASN A 409 12.50 -0.93 24.57
C ASN A 409 13.60 0.11 24.82
N GLU A 410 13.84 0.44 26.07
CA GLU A 410 14.91 1.37 26.48
C GLU A 410 16.33 0.84 26.14
N GLN A 411 16.47 -0.46 25.85
CA GLN A 411 17.76 -1.11 25.54
C GLN A 411 18.16 -1.08 24.06
N GLY A 412 17.27 -0.63 23.14
CA GLY A 412 17.54 -0.55 21.69
C GLY A 412 17.78 0.88 21.17
N GLY A 413 18.03 1.85 22.03
CA GLY A 413 18.04 3.28 21.72
C GLY A 413 19.14 3.81 20.79
N GLY A 414 19.94 2.96 20.17
CA GLY A 414 21.01 3.35 19.23
C GLY A 414 20.75 3.01 17.75
N ASP A 415 19.88 2.05 17.46
CA ASP A 415 19.65 1.59 16.11
C ASP A 415 18.58 2.41 15.37
N ALA A 416 18.77 2.61 14.06
CA ALA A 416 17.87 3.33 13.18
C ALA A 416 16.43 2.77 13.24
N ALA A 417 16.29 1.45 13.41
CA ALA A 417 15.00 0.78 13.56
C ALA A 417 14.25 1.21 14.84
N GLY A 418 14.93 1.37 15.96
CA GLY A 418 14.31 1.82 17.22
C GLY A 418 13.74 3.24 17.12
N LYS A 419 14.48 4.16 16.49
CA LYS A 419 14.03 5.54 16.24
C LYS A 419 12.80 5.56 15.33
N MET A 420 12.79 4.74 14.30
CA MET A 420 11.68 4.58 13.38
C MET A 420 10.40 4.16 14.11
N TYR A 421 10.45 3.12 14.96
CA TYR A 421 9.29 2.69 15.74
C TYR A 421 8.75 3.79 16.67
N HIS A 422 9.62 4.60 17.26
CA HIS A 422 9.21 5.71 18.11
C HIS A 422 8.47 6.81 17.32
N SER A 423 8.93 7.13 16.12
CA SER A 423 8.25 8.08 15.23
C SER A 423 6.86 7.58 14.86
N VAL A 424 6.72 6.34 14.38
CA VAL A 424 5.45 5.68 14.06
C VAL A 424 4.47 5.75 15.24
N GLN A 425 4.95 5.42 16.44
CA GLN A 425 4.13 5.49 17.66
C GLN A 425 3.64 6.91 17.96
N ASN A 426 4.52 7.91 17.82
CA ASN A 426 4.16 9.30 18.12
C ASN A 426 3.09 9.81 17.14
N ILE A 427 3.24 9.55 15.86
CA ILE A 427 2.26 9.95 14.84
C ILE A 427 0.93 9.24 15.06
N LEU A 428 0.97 7.91 15.33
CA LEU A 428 -0.26 7.18 15.62
C LEU A 428 -0.99 7.75 16.86
N LEU A 429 -0.25 8.10 17.91
CA LEU A 429 -0.81 8.76 19.10
C LEU A 429 -1.45 10.10 18.76
N GLU A 430 -0.82 10.90 17.91
CA GLU A 430 -1.35 12.19 17.44
C GLU A 430 -2.62 11.98 16.61
N GLN A 431 -2.62 11.05 15.66
CA GLN A 431 -3.78 10.74 14.82
C GLN A 431 -4.95 10.19 15.64
N MET A 432 -4.68 9.35 16.65
CA MET A 432 -5.73 8.89 17.58
C MET A 432 -6.36 10.05 18.38
N GLU A 433 -5.61 11.12 18.67
CA GLU A 433 -6.15 12.30 19.35
C GLU A 433 -7.04 13.15 18.46
N LYS A 434 -6.72 13.23 17.17
CA LYS A 434 -7.46 13.98 16.15
C LYS A 434 -8.63 13.18 15.55
N LEU A 435 -8.72 11.88 15.88
CA LEU A 435 -9.70 10.98 15.27
C LEU A 435 -11.13 11.48 15.49
N ASN A 436 -11.90 11.54 14.41
CA ASN A 436 -13.34 11.78 14.44
C ASN A 436 -14.06 10.58 13.80
N GLY A 437 -14.16 9.48 14.53
CA GLY A 437 -14.73 8.23 14.01
C GLY A 437 -14.49 7.06 14.96
N ILE A 438 -14.42 5.86 14.40
CA ILE A 438 -14.27 4.60 15.14
C ILE A 438 -12.97 3.92 14.72
N MET A 439 -12.06 3.70 15.65
CA MET A 439 -10.84 2.92 15.46
C MET A 439 -10.88 1.71 16.37
N ILE A 440 -10.66 0.53 15.81
CA ILE A 440 -10.56 -0.73 16.57
C ILE A 440 -9.19 -1.34 16.33
N CYS A 441 -8.46 -1.58 17.40
CA CYS A 441 -7.17 -2.27 17.38
C CYS A 441 -7.32 -3.69 17.93
N THR A 442 -6.69 -4.68 17.27
CA THR A 442 -6.59 -6.04 17.81
C THR A 442 -5.16 -6.37 18.20
N SER A 443 -4.96 -7.04 19.34
CA SER A 443 -3.66 -7.47 19.85
C SER A 443 -3.70 -8.87 20.45
N ASN A 444 -2.62 -9.62 20.27
CA ASN A 444 -2.44 -10.95 20.87
C ASN A 444 -1.57 -10.91 22.14
N MET A 445 -1.03 -9.73 22.51
CA MET A 445 -0.09 -9.56 23.62
C MET A 445 -0.76 -8.85 24.82
N PRO A 446 -1.31 -9.56 25.78
CA PRO A 446 -1.82 -8.95 27.00
C PRO A 446 -0.66 -8.36 27.83
N GLY A 447 -0.77 -7.10 28.21
CA GLY A 447 0.16 -6.45 29.15
C GLY A 447 1.46 -5.88 28.58
N ALA A 448 1.67 -5.90 27.25
CA ALA A 448 2.82 -5.29 26.60
C ALA A 448 2.55 -3.89 26.03
N LEU A 449 1.38 -3.32 26.30
CA LEU A 449 0.96 -2.03 25.78
C LEU A 449 1.77 -0.88 26.41
N ASP A 450 2.16 0.11 25.58
CA ASP A 450 2.72 1.36 26.10
C ASP A 450 1.62 2.17 26.81
N LYS A 451 1.93 2.72 27.99
CA LYS A 451 1.00 3.51 28.80
C LYS A 451 0.41 4.72 28.07
N ALA A 452 1.14 5.24 27.08
CA ALA A 452 0.65 6.35 26.27
C ALA A 452 -0.57 5.94 25.42
N PHE A 453 -0.59 4.71 24.92
CA PHE A 453 -1.73 4.17 24.18
C PHE A 453 -2.89 3.79 25.10
N GLU A 454 -2.62 3.21 26.28
CA GLU A 454 -3.68 2.85 27.25
C GLU A 454 -4.65 4.00 27.54
N ARG A 455 -4.12 5.23 27.66
CA ARG A 455 -4.92 6.43 27.96
C ARG A 455 -5.78 6.92 26.80
N ARG A 456 -5.56 6.42 25.60
CA ARG A 456 -6.27 6.84 24.39
C ARG A 456 -7.39 5.89 23.98
N PHE A 457 -7.34 4.67 24.48
CA PHE A 457 -8.42 3.72 24.29
C PHE A 457 -9.57 4.02 25.26
N LEU A 458 -10.74 4.31 24.70
CA LEU A 458 -11.97 4.52 25.48
C LEU A 458 -12.51 3.19 26.04
N PHE A 459 -12.35 2.13 25.28
CA PHE A 459 -12.72 0.77 25.66
C PHE A 459 -11.54 -0.17 25.45
N SER A 460 -11.31 -1.03 26.45
CA SER A 460 -10.36 -2.14 26.37
C SER A 460 -11.06 -3.40 26.79
N ILE A 461 -11.16 -4.38 25.87
CA ILE A 461 -11.82 -5.66 26.11
C ILE A 461 -10.76 -6.76 26.05
N GLU A 462 -10.57 -7.46 27.17
CA GLU A 462 -9.66 -8.58 27.26
C GLU A 462 -10.40 -9.89 27.00
N PHE A 463 -9.93 -10.67 26.03
CA PHE A 463 -10.48 -11.96 25.64
C PHE A 463 -9.64 -13.09 26.21
N HIS A 464 -10.27 -13.92 27.03
CA HIS A 464 -9.67 -15.10 27.62
C HIS A 464 -10.07 -16.36 26.85
N LYS A 465 -9.48 -17.48 27.22
CA LYS A 465 -9.96 -18.76 26.71
C LYS A 465 -11.41 -19.01 27.17
N PRO A 466 -12.25 -19.56 26.28
CA PRO A 466 -13.64 -19.81 26.62
C PRO A 466 -13.77 -20.83 27.74
N GLN A 467 -14.70 -20.60 28.67
CA GLN A 467 -15.07 -21.53 29.73
C GLN A 467 -15.76 -22.79 29.15
N LYS A 468 -15.89 -23.83 29.94
CA LYS A 468 -16.43 -25.13 29.48
C LYS A 468 -17.80 -25.03 28.81
N GLU A 469 -18.69 -24.24 29.41
CA GLU A 469 -20.04 -24.01 28.89
C GLU A 469 -20.00 -23.27 27.53
N VAL A 470 -19.13 -22.28 27.42
CA VAL A 470 -18.93 -21.52 26.20
C VAL A 470 -18.28 -22.37 25.12
N LYS A 471 -17.25 -23.17 25.47
CA LYS A 471 -16.63 -24.14 24.54
C LYS A 471 -17.66 -25.13 23.99
N ALA A 472 -18.55 -25.63 24.84
CA ALA A 472 -19.59 -26.54 24.38
C ALA A 472 -20.59 -25.89 23.42
N LYS A 473 -20.90 -24.59 23.59
CA LYS A 473 -21.71 -23.83 22.64
C LYS A 473 -20.97 -23.67 21.32
N ILE A 474 -19.67 -23.30 21.35
CA ILE A 474 -18.83 -23.14 20.14
C ILE A 474 -18.78 -24.44 19.34
N TRP A 475 -18.53 -25.58 20.02
CA TRP A 475 -18.53 -26.90 19.37
C TRP A 475 -19.85 -27.19 18.64
N ARG A 476 -20.98 -26.92 19.28
CA ARG A 476 -22.31 -27.16 18.70
C ARG A 476 -22.65 -26.21 17.55
N ALA A 477 -22.23 -24.94 17.64
CA ALA A 477 -22.46 -23.99 16.59
C ALA A 477 -21.64 -24.32 15.31
N MET A 478 -20.36 -24.72 15.50
CA MET A 478 -19.49 -25.08 14.38
C MET A 478 -19.78 -26.49 13.81
N MET A 479 -20.35 -27.39 14.63
CA MET A 479 -20.64 -28.78 14.27
C MET A 479 -22.00 -29.20 14.81
N PRO A 480 -23.11 -28.81 14.15
CA PRO A 480 -24.47 -29.13 14.59
C PRO A 480 -24.76 -30.62 14.63
N GLU A 481 -23.98 -31.43 13.94
CA GLU A 481 -24.12 -32.89 13.86
C GLU A 481 -23.77 -33.60 15.17
N ILE A 482 -23.00 -32.98 16.08
CA ILE A 482 -22.66 -33.57 17.37
C ILE A 482 -23.73 -33.28 18.42
N ASN A 483 -23.98 -34.25 19.26
CA ASN A 483 -24.94 -34.09 20.35
C ASN A 483 -24.35 -33.28 21.54
N LYS A 484 -25.22 -32.79 22.42
CA LYS A 484 -24.84 -31.97 23.58
C LYS A 484 -23.82 -32.67 24.49
N LYS A 485 -23.95 -33.98 24.68
CA LYS A 485 -23.04 -34.76 25.54
C LYS A 485 -21.62 -34.82 24.96
N THR A 486 -21.50 -35.07 23.66
CA THR A 486 -20.21 -35.05 22.94
C THR A 486 -19.54 -33.67 23.01
N ALA A 487 -20.29 -32.62 22.78
CA ALA A 487 -19.75 -31.24 22.87
C ALA A 487 -19.25 -30.90 24.29
N GLN A 488 -20.01 -31.31 25.33
CA GLN A 488 -19.61 -31.12 26.71
C GLN A 488 -18.38 -31.95 27.10
N ALA A 489 -18.26 -33.20 26.61
CA ALA A 489 -17.10 -34.06 26.83
C ALA A 489 -15.82 -33.44 26.21
N LEU A 490 -15.89 -32.98 24.94
CA LEU A 490 -14.78 -32.30 24.28
C LEU A 490 -14.39 -31.00 25.00
N ALA A 491 -15.38 -30.21 25.40
CA ALA A 491 -15.16 -28.95 26.12
C ALA A 491 -14.51 -29.15 27.50
N ALA A 492 -14.80 -30.26 28.16
CA ALA A 492 -14.20 -30.60 29.45
C ALA A 492 -12.78 -31.18 29.32
N GLN A 493 -12.53 -31.93 28.25
CA GLN A 493 -11.27 -32.65 28.06
C GLN A 493 -10.17 -31.76 27.48
N TYR A 494 -10.53 -30.77 26.61
CA TYR A 494 -9.56 -29.96 25.90
C TYR A 494 -9.70 -28.48 26.24
N ASP A 495 -8.55 -27.85 26.55
CA ASP A 495 -8.50 -26.40 26.83
C ASP A 495 -8.19 -25.60 25.57
N PHE A 496 -9.13 -25.61 24.64
CA PHE A 496 -8.98 -24.95 23.32
C PHE A 496 -9.60 -23.57 23.29
N SER A 497 -8.98 -22.69 22.48
CA SER A 497 -9.59 -21.44 22.02
C SER A 497 -10.61 -21.73 20.90
N GLY A 498 -11.42 -20.72 20.55
CA GLY A 498 -12.37 -20.82 19.44
C GLY A 498 -11.71 -21.20 18.10
N GLY A 499 -10.56 -20.60 17.80
CA GLY A 499 -9.80 -20.90 16.60
C GLY A 499 -9.23 -22.33 16.56
N GLN A 500 -8.83 -22.87 17.72
CA GLN A 500 -8.40 -24.28 17.79
C GLN A 500 -9.58 -25.23 17.56
N ILE A 501 -10.75 -24.91 18.09
CA ILE A 501 -11.97 -25.69 17.81
C ILE A 501 -12.30 -25.64 16.31
N GLU A 502 -12.21 -24.46 15.68
CA GLU A 502 -12.44 -24.29 14.24
C GLU A 502 -11.46 -25.15 13.41
N ASN A 503 -10.18 -25.20 13.79
CA ASN A 503 -9.19 -26.05 13.13
C ASN A 503 -9.56 -27.53 13.20
N VAL A 504 -9.97 -28.02 14.37
CA VAL A 504 -10.40 -29.41 14.55
C VAL A 504 -11.63 -29.73 13.70
N VAL A 505 -12.63 -28.84 13.72
CA VAL A 505 -13.84 -28.97 12.89
C VAL A 505 -13.49 -29.00 11.41
N ARG A 506 -12.63 -28.11 10.97
CA ARG A 506 -12.17 -28.04 9.57
C ARG A 506 -11.45 -29.32 9.15
N ARG A 507 -10.52 -29.83 9.98
CA ARG A 507 -9.82 -31.10 9.71
C ARG A 507 -10.80 -32.27 9.62
N GLN A 508 -11.74 -32.37 10.53
CA GLN A 508 -12.77 -33.44 10.52
C GLN A 508 -13.64 -33.38 9.25
N ARG A 509 -14.03 -32.16 8.81
CA ARG A 509 -14.79 -31.99 7.56
C ARG A 509 -13.99 -32.42 6.34
N VAL A 510 -12.70 -32.09 6.28
CA VAL A 510 -11.80 -32.53 5.20
C VAL A 510 -11.67 -34.05 5.20
N GLU A 511 -11.48 -34.71 6.36
CA GLU A 511 -11.44 -36.18 6.45
C GLU A 511 -12.77 -36.83 6.03
N HIS A 512 -13.88 -36.20 6.37
CA HIS A 512 -15.20 -36.67 5.95
C HIS A 512 -15.38 -36.60 4.44
N ILE A 513 -14.97 -35.49 3.81
CA ILE A 513 -15.09 -35.30 2.36
C ILE A 513 -14.16 -36.25 1.60
N LEU A 514 -12.89 -36.39 2.04
CA LEU A 514 -11.90 -37.18 1.32
C LEU A 514 -12.07 -38.71 1.50
N TYR A 515 -12.48 -39.13 2.71
CA TYR A 515 -12.43 -40.55 3.10
C TYR A 515 -13.77 -41.12 3.56
N GLY A 516 -14.85 -40.33 3.55
CA GLY A 516 -16.16 -40.75 4.05
C GLY A 516 -16.18 -41.05 5.54
N LYS A 517 -15.20 -40.60 6.32
CA LYS A 517 -15.09 -40.94 7.75
C LYS A 517 -16.24 -40.33 8.55
N ALA A 518 -16.91 -41.17 9.32
CA ALA A 518 -18.01 -40.74 10.19
C ALA A 518 -17.51 -39.77 11.30
N ILE A 519 -18.35 -38.79 11.62
CA ILE A 519 -18.12 -37.87 12.75
C ILE A 519 -18.45 -38.58 14.05
N THR A 520 -17.43 -39.02 14.78
CA THR A 520 -17.56 -39.70 16.07
C THR A 520 -16.75 -38.98 17.15
N LEU A 521 -17.06 -39.25 18.43
CA LEU A 521 -16.26 -38.70 19.52
C LEU A 521 -14.80 -39.14 19.43
N ASP A 522 -14.54 -40.39 19.02
CA ASP A 522 -13.19 -40.92 18.89
C ASP A 522 -12.41 -40.25 17.76
N SER A 523 -13.04 -40.02 16.59
CA SER A 523 -12.40 -39.31 15.48
C SER A 523 -12.05 -37.89 15.87
N LEU A 524 -12.95 -37.18 16.54
CA LEU A 524 -12.71 -35.82 17.03
C LEU A 524 -11.63 -35.79 18.12
N SER A 525 -11.64 -36.74 19.05
CA SER A 525 -10.63 -36.82 20.12
C SER A 525 -9.23 -37.09 19.56
N ARG A 526 -9.12 -37.90 18.50
CA ARG A 526 -7.84 -38.09 17.80
C ARG A 526 -7.31 -36.79 17.24
N ILE A 527 -8.13 -36.04 16.46
CA ILE A 527 -7.76 -34.77 15.88
C ILE A 527 -7.44 -33.71 16.96
N CYS A 528 -8.21 -33.69 18.05
CA CYS A 528 -7.94 -32.82 19.20
C CYS A 528 -6.58 -33.11 19.87
N LYS A 529 -6.17 -34.36 19.96
CA LYS A 529 -4.85 -34.71 20.48
C LYS A 529 -3.75 -34.21 19.58
N GLU A 530 -3.90 -34.36 18.29
CA GLU A 530 -2.94 -33.84 17.30
C GLU A 530 -2.84 -32.32 17.38
N GLU A 531 -3.95 -31.58 17.47
CA GLU A 531 -3.97 -30.12 17.64
C GLU A 531 -3.32 -29.66 18.95
N GLY A 532 -3.48 -30.42 20.04
CA GLY A 532 -2.85 -30.16 21.35
C GLY A 532 -1.37 -30.49 21.38
N TYR A 533 -0.90 -31.46 20.61
CA TYR A 533 0.50 -31.91 20.57
C TYR A 533 1.42 -30.93 19.86
N ASP A 534 0.96 -30.20 18.84
CA ASP A 534 1.76 -29.23 18.07
C ASP A 534 2.32 -28.08 18.93
N LYS A 535 1.84 -27.91 20.16
CA LYS A 535 2.33 -26.87 21.10
C LYS A 535 3.32 -27.36 22.15
N LYS A 536 3.51 -28.67 22.32
CA LYS A 536 4.42 -29.22 23.36
C LYS A 536 5.79 -29.67 22.87
N THR A 537 6.02 -29.74 21.56
CA THR A 537 7.27 -30.27 21.01
C THR A 537 7.86 -29.37 19.94
N ARG A 538 8.41 -28.24 20.32
CA ARG A 538 9.53 -27.59 19.61
C ARG A 538 10.51 -27.01 20.62
N GLY A 539 10.99 -27.85 21.51
CA GLY A 539 12.30 -27.68 22.09
C GLY A 539 13.26 -28.49 21.23
N ILE A 540 13.87 -27.89 20.21
CA ILE A 540 15.04 -28.45 19.54
C ILE A 540 16.18 -28.28 20.54
N GLY A 541 16.36 -29.28 21.43
CA GLY A 541 17.56 -29.44 22.21
C GLY A 541 18.48 -30.39 21.45
N PHE A 542 19.60 -29.90 20.91
CA PHE A 542 20.74 -30.74 20.63
C PHE A 542 21.24 -31.26 21.96
N CYS A 543 21.09 -32.54 22.25
CA CYS A 543 21.86 -33.22 23.27
C CYS A 543 23.24 -33.53 22.68
N ALA A 544 24.28 -33.08 23.35
CA ALA A 544 25.69 -33.39 23.08
C ALA A 544 25.97 -34.89 23.33
#